data_43df9060918e2bd585b47e2fe413641b
#
_entry.id   43df9060918e2bd585b47e2fe413641b
#
_cell.length_a   1.000
_cell.length_b   1.000
_cell.length_c   1.000
_cell.angle_alpha   90.00
_cell.angle_beta   90.00
_cell.angle_gamma   90.00
#
_symmetry.space_group_name_H-M   'P 1'
#
loop_
_entity.id
_entity.type
_entity.pdbx_description
1 polymer ?
#
loop_
_entity_poly.entity_id
_entity_poly.type
_entity_poly.pdbx_seq_one_letter_code
_entity_poly.pdbx_strand_id
1 'polypeptide(L)'
;MELVILCVSTRPTRAVDARSTHLALGVARPLCSPIDVTMERTNYCRLVPFLVTSLLLCFFPSFSPAEDGQPSIRFVRNPDPAPDFRLTGLDGQPVTLAGSKGKVILLNFWATWCGPCRAEIPDLVELQNKYKDHLQILGLVVDDDDQDAIKEFSEKFGINYPVALATNDIRMQYGGIAALPTSFVLDSEGRIVQKHEGLRDPVLYETEIRALLGLPIGNVKVEMFEDTGQIFLKNAERATELPGVDLSKLTPEQKISALHKFNAETCNCGCTFTLAQCRIYDRNCQVSKAATSKIIAALTHPTQSNSAPAKPSRVASPPKEK
;
A
#
# COMPACT_ATOMS: atom_id res chain seq x y z
N MET A 1 -41.20 18.48 -27.99
CA MET A 1 -40.72 18.49 -26.59
C MET A 1 -39.42 19.24 -26.61
N GLU A 2 -39.48 20.47 -26.15
CA GLU A 2 -38.47 21.51 -26.35
C GLU A 2 -37.25 21.32 -25.42
N LEU A 3 -36.08 21.51 -26.01
CA LEU A 3 -34.79 21.52 -25.31
C LEU A 3 -34.54 22.97 -24.86
N VAL A 4 -34.60 23.22 -23.56
CA VAL A 4 -34.28 24.55 -22.98
C VAL A 4 -32.78 24.55 -22.67
N ILE A 5 -32.05 25.36 -23.42
CA ILE A 5 -30.63 25.70 -23.16
C ILE A 5 -30.59 26.94 -22.26
N LEU A 6 -30.13 26.76 -21.02
CA LEU A 6 -29.84 27.86 -20.09
C LEU A 6 -28.41 28.38 -20.30
N CYS A 7 -28.29 29.54 -20.91
CA CYS A 7 -27.06 30.34 -20.90
C CYS A 7 -26.90 31.07 -19.57
N VAL A 8 -25.87 30.73 -18.80
CA VAL A 8 -25.46 31.50 -17.60
C VAL A 8 -24.44 32.54 -18.03
N SER A 9 -24.87 33.81 -17.97
CA SER A 9 -24.05 35.02 -18.20
C SER A 9 -23.32 35.38 -16.91
N THR A 10 -21.97 35.34 -16.90
CA THR A 10 -21.15 35.92 -15.83
C THR A 10 -20.70 37.34 -16.25
N ARG A 11 -21.10 38.32 -15.47
CA ARG A 11 -20.63 39.71 -15.58
C ARG A 11 -19.26 39.90 -14.97
N PRO A 12 -18.37 40.73 -15.56
CA PRO A 12 -17.09 41.08 -14.94
C PRO A 12 -17.25 42.29 -14.00
N THR A 13 -16.63 42.20 -12.83
CA THR A 13 -16.47 43.31 -11.88
C THR A 13 -15.28 44.19 -12.22
N ARG A 14 -15.47 45.46 -11.92
CA ARG A 14 -14.72 46.70 -12.22
C ARG A 14 -13.22 46.65 -11.94
N ALA A 15 -12.55 47.36 -12.86
CA ALA A 15 -11.19 47.84 -12.80
C ALA A 15 -10.95 48.90 -11.71
N VAL A 16 -9.72 48.90 -11.18
CA VAL A 16 -9.12 50.05 -10.50
C VAL A 16 -7.93 50.54 -11.31
N ASP A 17 -7.92 51.85 -11.51
CA ASP A 17 -6.98 52.69 -12.25
C ASP A 17 -5.57 52.68 -11.65
N ALA A 18 -4.51 52.67 -12.49
CA ALA A 18 -3.28 53.40 -12.24
C ALA A 18 -2.46 53.56 -13.54
N ARG A 19 -2.44 54.75 -14.01
CA ARG A 19 -1.57 55.56 -14.86
C ARG A 19 -0.22 55.01 -15.37
N SER A 20 -0.05 55.26 -16.68
CA SER A 20 1.14 55.83 -17.39
C SER A 20 2.41 54.98 -17.50
N THR A 21 2.77 54.58 -18.72
CA THR A 21 3.78 55.26 -19.55
C THR A 21 3.87 54.61 -20.94
N HIS A 22 4.06 55.48 -21.95
CA HIS A 22 4.26 55.16 -23.37
C HIS A 22 5.46 54.25 -23.63
N LEU A 23 5.32 53.26 -24.55
CA LEU A 23 6.29 53.04 -25.64
C LEU A 23 5.60 52.27 -26.78
N ALA A 24 5.67 52.85 -27.97
CA ALA A 24 5.22 52.29 -29.24
C ALA A 24 6.24 51.26 -29.75
N LEU A 25 5.76 50.13 -30.31
CA LEU A 25 6.50 49.43 -31.37
C LEU A 25 5.61 48.35 -32.04
N GLY A 26 5.40 48.54 -33.34
CA GLY A 26 5.49 47.51 -34.36
C GLY A 26 4.31 46.54 -34.53
N VAL A 27 3.29 46.97 -35.31
CA VAL A 27 2.26 46.06 -35.86
C VAL A 27 2.87 45.28 -37.02
N ALA A 28 3.12 44.01 -36.85
CA ALA A 28 3.37 43.05 -37.94
C ALA A 28 2.03 42.38 -38.32
N ARG A 29 1.54 42.66 -39.51
CA ARG A 29 0.41 41.98 -40.15
C ARG A 29 0.87 40.65 -40.71
N PRO A 30 0.13 39.54 -40.52
CA PRO A 30 0.36 38.35 -41.30
C PRO A 30 -0.29 38.49 -42.68
N LEU A 31 0.50 38.34 -43.74
CA LEU A 31 0.10 38.18 -45.12
C LEU A 31 -0.53 36.78 -45.30
N CYS A 32 -1.84 36.71 -45.46
CA CYS A 32 -2.51 35.52 -46.00
C CYS A 32 -2.47 35.64 -47.53
N SER A 33 -1.69 34.81 -48.21
CA SER A 33 -1.79 34.55 -49.63
C SER A 33 -2.79 33.43 -49.91
N PRO A 34 -3.74 33.59 -50.83
CA PRO A 34 -4.60 32.49 -51.23
C PRO A 34 -3.82 31.54 -52.15
N ILE A 35 -3.79 30.29 -51.82
CA ILE A 35 -3.29 29.20 -52.67
C ILE A 35 -4.43 28.79 -53.56
N ASP A 36 -4.33 29.11 -54.85
CA ASP A 36 -5.23 28.64 -55.93
C ASP A 36 -4.87 27.18 -56.19
N VAL A 37 -5.76 26.27 -55.79
CA VAL A 37 -5.67 24.85 -56.15
C VAL A 37 -6.61 24.58 -57.33
N THR A 38 -6.07 24.63 -58.54
CA THR A 38 -6.76 24.11 -59.73
C THR A 38 -6.86 22.60 -59.64
N MET A 39 -8.06 22.13 -59.48
CA MET A 39 -8.43 20.71 -59.43
C MET A 39 -8.43 20.11 -60.85
N GLU A 40 -7.39 19.41 -61.24
CA GLU A 40 -7.46 18.48 -62.40
C GLU A 40 -8.31 17.27 -62.05
N ARG A 41 -9.43 17.12 -62.73
CA ARG A 41 -10.31 15.94 -62.69
C ARG A 41 -9.62 14.79 -63.44
N THR A 42 -8.96 13.91 -62.72
CA THR A 42 -8.59 12.60 -63.26
C THR A 42 -9.37 11.49 -62.53
N ASN A 43 -9.88 10.60 -63.34
CA ASN A 43 -10.81 9.47 -63.03
C ASN A 43 -10.27 8.52 -61.97
N TYR A 44 -10.62 8.70 -60.67
CA TYR A 44 -10.43 7.72 -59.62
C TYR A 44 -11.76 7.15 -59.06
N CYS A 45 -12.76 6.96 -59.89
CA CYS A 45 -14.10 6.60 -59.42
C CYS A 45 -14.36 5.08 -59.31
N ARG A 46 -13.33 4.21 -59.32
CA ARG A 46 -13.58 2.76 -59.27
C ARG A 46 -12.85 1.94 -58.21
N LEU A 47 -11.99 2.56 -57.36
CA LEU A 47 -11.24 1.82 -56.31
C LEU A 47 -11.47 2.32 -54.88
N VAL A 48 -12.28 3.37 -54.69
CA VAL A 48 -12.54 3.96 -53.37
C VAL A 48 -13.42 3.12 -52.42
N PRO A 49 -14.40 2.28 -52.88
CA PRO A 49 -15.25 1.59 -51.92
C PRO A 49 -14.55 0.47 -51.13
N PHE A 50 -13.42 -0.10 -51.62
CA PHE A 50 -12.72 -1.18 -50.90
C PHE A 50 -11.72 -0.69 -49.85
N LEU A 51 -11.19 0.52 -49.95
CA LEU A 51 -10.27 1.08 -48.97
C LEU A 51 -10.99 1.72 -47.78
N VAL A 52 -12.18 2.27 -47.99
CA VAL A 52 -12.96 2.90 -46.90
C VAL A 52 -13.56 1.85 -45.96
N THR A 53 -13.94 0.66 -46.47
CA THR A 53 -14.42 -0.43 -45.62
C THR A 53 -13.31 -1.08 -44.78
N SER A 54 -12.07 -1.12 -45.28
CA SER A 54 -10.93 -1.65 -44.52
C SER A 54 -10.44 -0.68 -43.41
N LEU A 55 -10.60 0.62 -43.60
CA LEU A 55 -10.21 1.63 -42.62
C LEU A 55 -11.23 1.81 -41.48
N LEU A 56 -12.51 1.46 -41.74
CA LEU A 56 -13.57 1.53 -40.71
C LEU A 56 -13.51 0.37 -39.72
N LEU A 57 -12.85 -0.76 -40.06
CA LEU A 57 -12.68 -1.92 -39.17
C LEU A 57 -11.54 -1.76 -38.15
N CYS A 58 -10.65 -0.78 -38.34
CA CYS A 58 -9.56 -0.50 -37.37
C CYS A 58 -9.96 0.47 -36.25
N PHE A 59 -11.15 1.08 -36.30
CA PHE A 59 -11.65 2.02 -35.30
C PHE A 59 -12.76 1.44 -34.41
N PHE A 60 -12.77 0.12 -34.18
CA PHE A 60 -13.49 -0.38 -33.01
C PHE A 60 -12.61 -0.10 -31.81
N PRO A 61 -12.96 0.87 -30.92
CA PRO A 61 -12.31 0.95 -29.64
C PRO A 61 -12.52 -0.42 -28.99
N SER A 62 -11.40 -1.08 -28.67
CA SER A 62 -11.44 -2.25 -27.80
C SER A 62 -12.14 -1.81 -26.53
N PHE A 63 -13.41 -2.14 -26.39
CA PHE A 63 -14.17 -1.96 -25.18
C PHE A 63 -13.55 -2.96 -24.20
N SER A 64 -12.45 -2.55 -23.54
CA SER A 64 -12.00 -3.24 -22.34
C SER A 64 -13.19 -3.19 -21.39
N PRO A 65 -13.70 -4.33 -20.89
CA PRO A 65 -14.70 -4.29 -19.85
C PRO A 65 -14.11 -3.43 -18.74
N ALA A 66 -14.79 -2.34 -18.37
CA ALA A 66 -14.49 -1.63 -17.16
C ALA A 66 -14.53 -2.69 -16.06
N GLU A 67 -13.40 -2.92 -15.39
CA GLU A 67 -13.40 -3.67 -14.14
C GLU A 67 -14.53 -3.07 -13.30
N ASP A 68 -15.44 -3.90 -12.83
CA ASP A 68 -16.55 -3.49 -11.97
C ASP A 68 -15.94 -2.74 -10.78
N GLY A 69 -15.90 -1.41 -10.89
CA GLY A 69 -15.30 -0.53 -9.90
C GLY A 69 -16.11 -0.46 -8.60
N GLN A 70 -16.63 -1.60 -8.16
CA GLN A 70 -17.28 -1.74 -6.87
C GLN A 70 -16.24 -1.51 -5.77
N PRO A 71 -16.45 -0.56 -4.87
CA PRO A 71 -15.52 -0.32 -3.78
C PRO A 71 -15.37 -1.60 -2.95
N SER A 72 -14.15 -1.91 -2.55
CA SER A 72 -13.86 -3.09 -1.73
C SER A 72 -13.01 -2.73 -0.52
N ILE A 73 -13.25 -3.43 0.59
CA ILE A 73 -12.36 -3.47 1.76
C ILE A 73 -11.74 -4.86 1.86
N ARG A 74 -10.57 -4.94 2.49
CA ARG A 74 -9.80 -6.17 2.52
C ARG A 74 -9.41 -6.53 3.94
N PHE A 75 -9.66 -7.77 4.35
CA PHE A 75 -9.22 -8.29 5.64
C PHE A 75 -8.31 -9.50 5.48
N VAL A 76 -7.42 -9.69 6.45
CA VAL A 76 -6.60 -10.91 6.54
C VAL A 76 -7.49 -12.13 6.78
N ARG A 77 -7.27 -13.18 6.00
CA ARG A 77 -8.03 -14.44 6.09
C ARG A 77 -7.79 -15.18 7.42
N ASN A 78 -6.53 -15.25 7.83
CA ASN A 78 -6.07 -15.93 9.05
C ASN A 78 -5.30 -14.90 9.90
N PRO A 79 -5.99 -13.99 10.61
CA PRO A 79 -5.35 -12.90 11.33
C PRO A 79 -4.56 -13.42 12.53
N ASP A 80 -3.34 -12.90 12.68
CA ASP A 80 -2.51 -13.18 13.86
C ASP A 80 -2.98 -12.33 15.05
N PRO A 81 -2.84 -12.84 16.28
CA PRO A 81 -3.02 -12.03 17.49
C PRO A 81 -2.10 -10.82 17.47
N ALA A 82 -2.63 -9.66 17.85
CA ALA A 82 -1.82 -8.47 18.04
C ALA A 82 -0.81 -8.70 19.19
N PRO A 83 0.43 -8.22 19.07
CA PRO A 83 1.37 -8.18 20.17
C PRO A 83 0.76 -7.46 21.37
N ASP A 84 0.73 -8.13 22.53
CA ASP A 84 0.18 -7.54 23.74
C ASP A 84 1.14 -6.50 24.34
N PHE A 85 0.56 -5.51 25.00
CA PHE A 85 1.32 -4.47 25.68
C PHE A 85 0.61 -3.96 26.92
N ARG A 86 1.38 -3.37 27.82
CA ARG A 86 0.90 -2.61 28.97
C ARG A 86 1.70 -1.32 29.10
N LEU A 87 1.02 -0.21 28.85
CA LEU A 87 1.58 1.13 28.92
C LEU A 87 0.84 1.97 30.00
N THR A 88 1.46 3.04 30.41
CA THR A 88 0.80 4.08 31.23
C THR A 88 0.27 5.15 30.29
N GLY A 89 -1.03 5.40 30.34
CA GLY A 89 -1.67 6.49 29.60
C GLY A 89 -1.27 7.87 30.12
N LEU A 90 -1.54 8.89 29.31
CA LEU A 90 -1.32 10.30 29.71
C LEU A 90 -2.15 10.73 30.92
N ASP A 91 -3.25 10.02 31.19
CA ASP A 91 -4.11 10.17 32.37
C ASP A 91 -3.67 9.33 33.58
N GLY A 92 -2.53 8.62 33.46
CA GLY A 92 -2.01 7.71 34.48
C GLY A 92 -2.69 6.34 34.53
N GLN A 93 -3.74 6.10 33.72
CA GLN A 93 -4.42 4.81 33.68
C GLN A 93 -3.66 3.80 32.76
N PRO A 94 -3.79 2.49 33.05
CA PRO A 94 -3.17 1.49 32.18
C PRO A 94 -3.86 1.42 30.82
N VAL A 95 -3.08 1.49 29.75
CA VAL A 95 -3.50 1.25 28.36
C VAL A 95 -3.02 -0.13 27.95
N THR A 96 -3.97 -1.03 27.66
CA THR A 96 -3.71 -2.43 27.31
C THR A 96 -4.69 -2.93 26.25
N LEU A 97 -4.30 -3.90 25.44
CA LEU A 97 -5.24 -4.56 24.52
C LEU A 97 -6.28 -5.37 25.29
N ALA A 98 -5.87 -6.02 26.38
CA ALA A 98 -6.78 -6.83 27.21
C ALA A 98 -7.96 -6.03 27.75
N GLY A 99 -7.76 -4.75 28.09
CA GLY A 99 -8.82 -3.84 28.56
C GLY A 99 -9.88 -3.51 27.49
N SER A 100 -9.61 -3.80 26.23
CA SER A 100 -10.49 -3.49 25.08
C SER A 100 -11.08 -4.74 24.42
N LYS A 101 -10.87 -5.92 24.98
CA LYS A 101 -11.44 -7.17 24.44
C LYS A 101 -12.97 -7.11 24.36
N GLY A 102 -13.50 -7.68 23.29
CA GLY A 102 -14.92 -7.64 22.97
C GLY A 102 -15.35 -6.44 22.11
N LYS A 103 -14.45 -5.47 21.89
CA LYS A 103 -14.64 -4.36 20.98
C LYS A 103 -13.75 -4.53 19.76
N VAL A 104 -14.11 -3.92 18.63
CA VAL A 104 -13.19 -3.63 17.54
C VAL A 104 -12.17 -2.62 18.08
N ILE A 105 -10.88 -2.82 17.77
CA ILE A 105 -9.83 -1.91 18.23
C ILE A 105 -9.18 -1.24 17.01
N LEU A 106 -9.05 0.07 17.05
CA LEU A 106 -8.23 0.84 16.13
C LEU A 106 -6.98 1.33 16.88
N LEU A 107 -5.86 0.66 16.67
CA LEU A 107 -4.58 1.02 17.26
C LEU A 107 -3.83 1.95 16.30
N ASN A 108 -3.69 3.22 16.67
CA ASN A 108 -3.14 4.27 15.83
C ASN A 108 -1.79 4.75 16.37
N PHE A 109 -0.71 4.62 15.57
CA PHE A 109 0.61 5.18 15.85
C PHE A 109 0.73 6.56 15.19
N TRP A 110 1.02 7.58 15.97
CA TRP A 110 1.03 8.97 15.52
C TRP A 110 2.07 9.82 16.26
N ALA A 111 2.27 11.07 15.81
CA ALA A 111 3.18 12.02 16.44
C ALA A 111 2.59 13.45 16.39
N THR A 112 2.96 14.29 17.36
CA THR A 112 2.47 15.70 17.47
C THR A 112 2.91 16.55 16.27
N TRP A 113 4.11 16.33 15.77
CA TRP A 113 4.70 17.03 14.61
C TRP A 113 4.19 16.49 13.25
N CYS A 114 3.51 15.34 13.23
CA CYS A 114 3.05 14.71 12.01
C CYS A 114 1.80 15.42 11.45
N GLY A 115 1.94 16.13 10.35
CA GLY A 115 0.85 16.85 9.69
C GLY A 115 -0.35 15.97 9.31
N PRO A 116 -0.15 14.84 8.61
CA PRO A 116 -1.21 13.90 8.28
C PRO A 116 -1.92 13.32 9.52
N CYS A 117 -1.17 13.05 10.61
CA CYS A 117 -1.75 12.57 11.86
C CYS A 117 -2.72 13.59 12.47
N ARG A 118 -2.32 14.88 12.47
CA ARG A 118 -3.20 15.96 12.96
C ARG A 118 -4.46 16.11 12.14
N ALA A 119 -4.40 15.81 10.84
CA ALA A 119 -5.57 15.84 9.97
C ALA A 119 -6.54 14.67 10.26
N GLU A 120 -6.02 13.50 10.68
CA GLU A 120 -6.81 12.30 10.97
C GLU A 120 -7.53 12.35 12.35
N ILE A 121 -6.92 13.02 13.34
CA ILE A 121 -7.42 13.02 14.73
C ILE A 121 -8.90 13.41 14.87
N PRO A 122 -9.43 14.47 14.23
CA PRO A 122 -10.84 14.81 14.36
C PRO A 122 -11.77 13.69 13.91
N ASP A 123 -11.44 12.99 12.84
CA ASP A 123 -12.24 11.87 12.33
C ASP A 123 -12.21 10.68 13.30
N LEU A 124 -11.04 10.40 13.89
CA LEU A 124 -10.90 9.36 14.92
C LEU A 124 -11.72 9.69 16.18
N VAL A 125 -11.74 10.95 16.60
CA VAL A 125 -12.58 11.43 17.71
C VAL A 125 -14.07 11.22 17.42
N GLU A 126 -14.51 11.52 16.19
CA GLU A 126 -15.88 11.29 15.77
C GLU A 126 -16.23 9.79 15.74
N LEU A 127 -15.36 8.95 15.18
CA LEU A 127 -15.53 7.49 15.16
C LEU A 127 -15.62 6.91 16.57
N GLN A 128 -14.75 7.35 17.51
CA GLN A 128 -14.78 6.91 18.89
C GLN A 128 -16.13 7.28 19.56
N ASN A 129 -16.61 8.49 19.35
CA ASN A 129 -17.91 8.93 19.87
C ASN A 129 -19.07 8.10 19.30
N LYS A 130 -19.05 7.88 17.99
CA LYS A 130 -20.12 7.19 17.26
C LYS A 130 -20.26 5.72 17.65
N TYR A 131 -19.14 5.06 17.90
CA TYR A 131 -19.07 3.62 18.17
C TYR A 131 -18.52 3.28 19.56
N LYS A 132 -18.59 4.19 20.54
CA LYS A 132 -17.98 4.07 21.89
C LYS A 132 -18.21 2.74 22.61
N ASP A 133 -19.38 2.10 22.39
CA ASP A 133 -19.73 0.84 23.05
C ASP A 133 -19.12 -0.38 22.35
N HIS A 134 -18.72 -0.25 21.08
CA HIS A 134 -18.26 -1.33 20.21
C HIS A 134 -16.88 -1.12 19.62
N LEU A 135 -16.37 0.10 19.66
CA LEU A 135 -15.04 0.48 19.19
C LEU A 135 -14.20 1.03 20.35
N GLN A 136 -12.93 0.67 20.38
CA GLN A 136 -11.92 1.34 21.20
C GLN A 136 -10.78 1.80 20.32
N ILE A 137 -10.57 3.11 20.25
CA ILE A 137 -9.35 3.66 19.66
C ILE A 137 -8.28 3.74 20.75
N LEU A 138 -7.04 3.34 20.41
CA LEU A 138 -5.87 3.47 21.26
C LEU A 138 -4.81 4.25 20.50
N GLY A 139 -4.44 5.43 20.99
CA GLY A 139 -3.39 6.28 20.41
C GLY A 139 -2.02 5.95 21.00
N LEU A 140 -1.09 5.50 20.18
CA LEU A 140 0.30 5.26 20.56
C LEU A 140 1.21 6.32 19.94
N VAL A 141 1.73 7.22 20.80
CA VAL A 141 2.58 8.33 20.39
C VAL A 141 4.01 7.84 20.23
N VAL A 142 4.63 8.17 19.11
CA VAL A 142 6.03 7.79 18.80
C VAL A 142 7.01 8.95 18.97
N ASP A 143 6.56 10.04 19.59
CA ASP A 143 7.39 11.20 19.89
C ASP A 143 8.41 10.91 20.99
N ASP A 144 9.52 11.67 20.92
CA ASP A 144 10.47 11.81 22.02
C ASP A 144 10.14 13.05 22.91
N ASP A 145 8.96 13.66 22.70
CA ASP A 145 8.50 14.85 23.44
C ASP A 145 8.14 14.52 24.89
N ASP A 146 8.12 15.58 25.73
CA ASP A 146 7.64 15.49 27.09
C ASP A 146 6.16 15.11 27.15
N GLN A 147 5.78 14.27 28.11
CA GLN A 147 4.39 13.83 28.31
C GLN A 147 3.42 14.99 28.50
N ASP A 148 3.85 16.07 29.16
CA ASP A 148 3.02 17.24 29.38
C ASP A 148 2.67 17.96 28.05
N ALA A 149 3.64 18.06 27.14
CA ALA A 149 3.41 18.62 25.79
C ALA A 149 2.44 17.78 24.98
N ILE A 150 2.55 16.45 25.05
CA ILE A 150 1.63 15.53 24.36
C ILE A 150 0.23 15.60 24.97
N LYS A 151 0.14 15.78 26.29
CA LYS A 151 -1.14 15.94 26.99
C LYS A 151 -1.83 17.24 26.58
N GLU A 152 -1.13 18.37 26.58
CA GLU A 152 -1.63 19.66 26.11
C GLU A 152 -2.12 19.57 24.66
N PHE A 153 -1.35 18.91 23.80
CA PHE A 153 -1.73 18.63 22.43
C PHE A 153 -3.04 17.83 22.36
N SER A 154 -3.14 16.76 23.14
CA SER A 154 -4.32 15.88 23.17
C SER A 154 -5.57 16.61 23.60
N GLU A 155 -5.46 17.47 24.62
CA GLU A 155 -6.55 18.34 25.09
C GLU A 155 -6.95 19.35 24.02
N LYS A 156 -6.00 19.98 23.38
CA LYS A 156 -6.23 20.97 22.30
C LYS A 156 -6.98 20.36 21.09
N PHE A 157 -6.66 19.13 20.74
CA PHE A 157 -7.32 18.42 19.62
C PHE A 157 -8.57 17.66 20.06
N GLY A 158 -8.95 17.70 21.33
CA GLY A 158 -10.14 17.07 21.87
C GLY A 158 -10.09 15.54 21.77
N ILE A 159 -8.90 14.92 21.88
CA ILE A 159 -8.75 13.47 21.82
C ILE A 159 -9.54 12.83 22.98
N ASN A 160 -10.46 11.95 22.66
CA ASN A 160 -11.43 11.34 23.57
C ASN A 160 -11.21 9.83 23.77
N TYR A 161 -10.03 9.36 23.42
CA TYR A 161 -9.60 7.96 23.55
C TYR A 161 -8.25 7.87 24.29
N PRO A 162 -7.90 6.71 24.89
CA PRO A 162 -6.66 6.53 25.60
C PRO A 162 -5.43 6.78 24.72
N VAL A 163 -4.48 7.53 25.24
CA VAL A 163 -3.19 7.83 24.59
C VAL A 163 -2.07 7.43 25.52
N ALA A 164 -1.05 6.78 24.95
CA ALA A 164 0.18 6.40 25.66
C ALA A 164 1.41 6.55 24.76
N LEU A 165 2.58 6.69 25.38
CA LEU A 165 3.87 6.69 24.66
C LEU A 165 4.22 5.27 24.20
N ALA A 166 4.51 5.11 22.92
CA ALA A 166 4.97 3.85 22.34
C ALA A 166 6.46 3.63 22.67
N THR A 167 6.78 2.53 23.35
CA THR A 167 8.17 2.12 23.51
C THR A 167 8.76 1.63 22.19
N ASN A 168 10.10 1.64 22.08
CA ASN A 168 10.78 1.06 20.92
C ASN A 168 10.42 -0.42 20.71
N ASP A 169 10.30 -1.18 21.81
CA ASP A 169 9.94 -2.60 21.74
C ASP A 169 8.55 -2.80 21.10
N ILE A 170 7.56 -2.01 21.51
CA ILE A 170 6.22 -2.04 20.90
C ILE A 170 6.28 -1.67 19.44
N ARG A 171 6.98 -0.59 19.09
CA ARG A 171 7.16 -0.17 17.70
C ARG A 171 7.75 -1.30 16.85
N MET A 172 8.77 -2.00 17.37
CA MET A 172 9.40 -3.14 16.68
C MET A 172 8.47 -4.35 16.58
N GLN A 173 7.71 -4.68 17.63
CA GLN A 173 6.74 -5.77 17.62
C GLN A 173 5.63 -5.54 16.56
N TYR A 174 5.25 -4.28 16.32
CA TYR A 174 4.28 -3.89 15.29
C TYR A 174 4.93 -3.62 13.91
N GLY A 175 6.14 -4.16 13.69
CA GLY A 175 6.80 -4.13 12.38
C GLY A 175 7.67 -2.90 12.12
N GLY A 176 8.06 -2.17 13.20
CA GLY A 176 9.03 -1.06 13.10
C GLY A 176 8.45 0.22 12.54
N ILE A 177 7.21 0.52 12.75
CA ILE A 177 6.44 1.72 12.31
C ILE A 177 7.25 2.68 11.41
N ALA A 178 7.23 2.42 10.10
CA ALA A 178 8.06 3.12 9.12
C ALA A 178 7.44 4.42 8.60
N ALA A 179 6.14 4.60 8.77
CA ALA A 179 5.38 5.76 8.31
C ALA A 179 4.37 6.20 9.37
N LEU A 180 3.96 7.47 9.33
CA LEU A 180 2.93 8.01 10.21
C LEU A 180 1.85 8.75 9.41
N PRO A 181 0.58 8.62 9.81
CA PRO A 181 0.08 7.67 10.81
C PRO A 181 0.19 6.22 10.34
N THR A 182 0.28 5.27 11.27
CA THR A 182 0.06 3.85 10.97
C THR A 182 -1.02 3.32 11.90
N SER A 183 -2.05 2.75 11.30
CA SER A 183 -3.20 2.20 12.02
C SER A 183 -3.33 0.70 11.79
N PHE A 184 -3.59 -0.02 12.88
CA PHE A 184 -3.96 -1.43 12.84
C PHE A 184 -5.41 -1.56 13.26
N VAL A 185 -6.20 -2.27 12.45
CA VAL A 185 -7.58 -2.62 12.77
C VAL A 185 -7.57 -4.04 13.35
N LEU A 186 -8.10 -4.18 14.55
CA LEU A 186 -8.20 -5.46 15.24
C LEU A 186 -9.68 -5.85 15.41
N ASP A 187 -9.93 -7.14 15.31
CA ASP A 187 -11.24 -7.69 15.64
C ASP A 187 -11.50 -7.73 17.16
N SER A 188 -12.70 -8.16 17.56
CA SER A 188 -13.11 -8.26 18.96
C SER A 188 -12.28 -9.25 19.78
N GLU A 189 -11.55 -10.15 19.14
CA GLU A 189 -10.65 -11.11 19.78
C GLU A 189 -9.22 -10.58 19.91
N GLY A 190 -8.96 -9.37 19.37
CA GLY A 190 -7.64 -8.73 19.43
C GLY A 190 -6.68 -9.24 18.35
N ARG A 191 -7.18 -9.74 17.23
CA ARG A 191 -6.37 -10.18 16.09
C ARG A 191 -6.31 -9.06 15.05
N ILE A 192 -5.14 -8.83 14.46
CA ILE A 192 -4.97 -7.80 13.43
C ILE A 192 -5.55 -8.26 12.11
N VAL A 193 -6.63 -7.63 11.67
CA VAL A 193 -7.32 -7.92 10.41
C VAL A 193 -6.92 -6.99 9.27
N GLN A 194 -6.35 -5.79 9.59
CA GLN A 194 -5.88 -4.85 8.58
C GLN A 194 -4.80 -3.92 9.14
N LYS A 195 -3.94 -3.40 8.26
CA LYS A 195 -2.92 -2.37 8.54
C LYS A 195 -2.99 -1.29 7.48
N HIS A 196 -3.00 -0.04 7.92
CA HIS A 196 -2.94 1.13 7.06
C HIS A 196 -1.71 1.96 7.38
N GLU A 197 -0.94 2.32 6.36
CA GLU A 197 0.21 3.22 6.46
C GLU A 197 -0.11 4.54 5.74
N GLY A 198 0.05 5.66 6.44
CA GLY A 198 -0.33 7.00 5.99
C GLY A 198 -1.80 7.31 6.19
N LEU A 199 -2.14 8.59 6.00
CA LEU A 199 -3.50 9.12 6.10
C LEU A 199 -4.47 8.34 5.21
N ARG A 200 -5.63 7.95 5.77
CA ARG A 200 -6.71 7.28 5.07
C ARG A 200 -8.00 8.10 5.13
N ASP A 201 -8.89 7.85 4.19
CA ASP A 201 -10.23 8.39 4.21
C ASP A 201 -10.97 7.82 5.44
N PRO A 202 -11.60 8.66 6.29
CA PRO A 202 -12.35 8.20 7.47
C PRO A 202 -13.49 7.24 7.12
N VAL A 203 -14.08 7.36 5.92
CA VAL A 203 -15.11 6.44 5.41
C VAL A 203 -14.57 5.01 5.30
N LEU A 204 -13.27 4.83 5.00
CA LEU A 204 -12.64 3.51 4.95
C LEU A 204 -12.64 2.87 6.34
N TYR A 205 -12.15 3.57 7.36
CA TYR A 205 -12.15 3.07 8.74
C TYR A 205 -13.57 2.76 9.22
N GLU A 206 -14.53 3.66 8.98
CA GLU A 206 -15.91 3.41 9.36
C GLU A 206 -16.48 2.17 8.67
N THR A 207 -16.20 1.99 7.39
CA THR A 207 -16.68 0.83 6.62
C THR A 207 -16.10 -0.48 7.18
N GLU A 208 -14.82 -0.50 7.50
CA GLU A 208 -14.15 -1.66 8.11
C GLU A 208 -14.70 -1.98 9.50
N ILE A 209 -14.86 -0.96 10.35
CA ILE A 209 -15.45 -1.11 11.68
C ILE A 209 -16.87 -1.68 11.56
N ARG A 210 -17.70 -1.12 10.67
CA ARG A 210 -19.07 -1.60 10.45
C ARG A 210 -19.10 -3.05 9.95
N ALA A 211 -18.20 -3.41 9.04
CA ALA A 211 -18.08 -4.79 8.56
C ALA A 211 -17.75 -5.77 9.70
N LEU A 212 -16.79 -5.41 10.57
CA LEU A 212 -16.39 -6.23 11.72
C LEU A 212 -17.52 -6.34 12.79
N LEU A 213 -18.37 -5.32 12.89
CA LEU A 213 -19.53 -5.32 13.76
C LEU A 213 -20.76 -5.99 13.14
N GLY A 214 -20.67 -6.50 11.90
CA GLY A 214 -21.80 -7.09 11.18
C GLY A 214 -22.89 -6.06 10.81
N LEU A 215 -22.55 -4.78 10.75
CA LEU A 215 -23.44 -3.72 10.33
C LEU A 215 -23.45 -3.54 8.80
N PRO A 216 -24.54 -3.00 8.21
CA PRO A 216 -24.61 -2.76 6.78
C PRO A 216 -23.49 -1.82 6.29
N ILE A 217 -22.77 -2.18 5.24
CA ILE A 217 -21.69 -1.40 4.61
C ILE A 217 -22.04 -0.92 3.19
N GLY A 218 -23.35 -0.94 2.83
CA GLY A 218 -23.78 -0.53 1.51
C GLY A 218 -23.32 -1.49 0.42
N ASN A 219 -22.94 -0.96 -0.75
CA ASN A 219 -22.48 -1.73 -1.89
C ASN A 219 -20.94 -1.91 -1.88
N VAL A 220 -20.36 -2.24 -0.73
CA VAL A 220 -18.92 -2.48 -0.58
C VAL A 220 -18.66 -3.97 -0.49
N LYS A 221 -17.71 -4.48 -1.29
CA LYS A 221 -17.29 -5.88 -1.26
C LYS A 221 -16.26 -6.11 -0.16
N VAL A 222 -16.42 -7.18 0.61
CA VAL A 222 -15.38 -7.63 1.56
C VAL A 222 -14.53 -8.70 0.88
N GLU A 223 -13.25 -8.45 0.76
CA GLU A 223 -12.26 -9.37 0.21
C GLU A 223 -11.35 -9.90 1.31
N MET A 224 -10.93 -11.15 1.16
CA MET A 224 -9.99 -11.76 2.10
C MET A 224 -8.64 -11.96 1.42
N PHE A 225 -7.54 -11.61 2.10
CA PHE A 225 -6.18 -11.84 1.61
C PHE A 225 -5.33 -12.60 2.64
N GLU A 226 -4.27 -13.23 2.19
CA GLU A 226 -3.28 -13.87 3.05
C GLU A 226 -2.19 -12.86 3.42
N ASP A 227 -1.88 -12.71 4.72
CA ASP A 227 -0.74 -11.90 5.13
C ASP A 227 0.56 -12.64 4.80
N THR A 228 1.28 -12.12 3.84
CA THR A 228 2.58 -12.62 3.39
C THR A 228 3.70 -11.62 3.70
N GLY A 229 3.59 -10.94 4.83
CA GLY A 229 4.57 -9.98 5.33
C GLY A 229 4.14 -8.52 5.25
N GLN A 230 2.91 -8.24 4.78
CA GLN A 230 2.39 -6.86 4.70
C GLN A 230 2.03 -6.32 6.08
N ILE A 231 1.53 -7.17 6.96
CA ILE A 231 1.20 -6.82 8.35
C ILE A 231 2.37 -7.18 9.26
N PHE A 232 2.73 -8.47 9.30
CA PHE A 232 3.85 -8.95 10.09
C PHE A 232 4.96 -9.50 9.20
N LEU A 233 6.16 -8.93 9.28
CA LEU A 233 7.31 -9.40 8.51
C LEU A 233 7.66 -10.88 8.73
N LYS A 234 7.33 -11.47 9.90
CA LYS A 234 7.48 -12.91 10.15
C LYS A 234 6.71 -13.76 9.14
N ASN A 235 5.58 -13.26 8.62
CA ASN A 235 4.74 -13.95 7.64
C ASN A 235 5.33 -13.92 6.21
N ALA A 236 6.50 -13.30 6.01
CA ALA A 236 7.25 -13.39 4.76
C ALA A 236 7.52 -14.84 4.32
N GLU A 237 7.52 -15.78 5.26
CA GLU A 237 7.64 -17.22 4.97
C GLU A 237 6.48 -17.74 4.11
N ARG A 238 5.31 -17.12 4.18
CA ARG A 238 4.11 -17.45 3.39
C ARG A 238 4.13 -16.83 2.00
N ALA A 239 5.09 -15.93 1.72
CA ALA A 239 5.14 -15.21 0.45
C ALA A 239 5.42 -16.17 -0.72
N THR A 240 4.59 -16.10 -1.75
CA THR A 240 4.79 -16.81 -3.03
C THR A 240 5.46 -15.92 -4.06
N GLU A 241 5.52 -14.61 -3.80
CA GLU A 241 6.14 -13.58 -4.62
C GLU A 241 6.76 -12.53 -3.71
N LEU A 242 7.82 -11.87 -4.17
CA LEU A 242 8.49 -10.82 -3.42
C LEU A 242 8.65 -9.55 -4.27
N PRO A 243 8.48 -8.35 -3.70
CA PRO A 243 8.61 -7.10 -4.42
C PRO A 243 9.95 -6.96 -5.15
N GLY A 244 9.90 -6.79 -6.49
CA GLY A 244 11.09 -6.59 -7.31
C GLY A 244 12.00 -7.82 -7.45
N VAL A 245 11.44 -9.01 -7.23
CA VAL A 245 12.12 -10.31 -7.46
C VAL A 245 11.37 -11.04 -8.58
N ASP A 246 12.04 -11.25 -9.70
CA ASP A 246 11.46 -11.98 -10.84
C ASP A 246 11.72 -13.49 -10.66
N LEU A 247 10.65 -14.21 -10.35
CA LEU A 247 10.64 -15.67 -10.21
C LEU A 247 10.04 -16.38 -11.43
N SER A 248 9.71 -15.66 -12.51
CA SER A 248 8.99 -16.22 -13.68
C SER A 248 9.78 -17.26 -14.45
N LYS A 249 11.12 -17.20 -14.38
CA LYS A 249 12.04 -18.12 -15.06
C LYS A 249 12.35 -19.40 -14.30
N LEU A 250 11.82 -19.54 -13.07
CA LEU A 250 12.04 -20.69 -12.21
C LEU A 250 10.92 -21.72 -12.38
N THR A 251 11.27 -23.02 -12.32
CA THR A 251 10.26 -24.08 -12.17
C THR A 251 9.58 -23.95 -10.82
N PRO A 252 8.39 -24.57 -10.60
CA PRO A 252 7.70 -24.55 -9.30
C PRO A 252 8.62 -24.98 -8.13
N GLU A 253 9.43 -26.03 -8.32
CA GLU A 253 10.36 -26.55 -7.31
C GLU A 253 11.49 -25.58 -7.03
N GLN A 254 12.05 -24.97 -8.08
CA GLN A 254 13.08 -23.94 -7.96
C GLN A 254 12.53 -22.68 -7.26
N LYS A 255 11.27 -22.31 -7.52
CA LYS A 255 10.60 -21.18 -6.88
C LYS A 255 10.47 -21.40 -5.37
N ILE A 256 10.00 -22.59 -4.96
CA ILE A 256 9.94 -22.98 -3.55
C ILE A 256 11.32 -22.94 -2.90
N SER A 257 12.33 -23.51 -3.58
CA SER A 257 13.72 -23.49 -3.08
C SER A 257 14.28 -22.08 -2.94
N ALA A 258 13.99 -21.17 -3.89
CA ALA A 258 14.40 -19.78 -3.82
C ALA A 258 13.76 -19.07 -2.62
N LEU A 259 12.44 -19.18 -2.47
CA LEU A 259 11.70 -18.57 -1.36
C LEU A 259 12.17 -19.07 0.00
N HIS A 260 12.43 -20.36 0.13
CA HIS A 260 13.01 -20.94 1.34
C HIS A 260 14.38 -20.32 1.67
N LYS A 261 15.28 -20.20 0.67
CA LYS A 261 16.59 -19.54 0.86
C LYS A 261 16.45 -18.07 1.24
N PHE A 262 15.53 -17.34 0.62
CA PHE A 262 15.32 -15.92 0.95
C PHE A 262 14.80 -15.71 2.39
N ASN A 263 14.11 -16.70 2.95
CA ASN A 263 13.65 -16.66 4.34
C ASN A 263 14.71 -17.18 5.32
N ALA A 264 15.67 -18.00 4.87
CA ALA A 264 16.75 -18.52 5.71
C ALA A 264 17.98 -17.58 5.78
N GLU A 265 18.28 -16.83 4.72
CA GLU A 265 19.48 -15.98 4.64
C GLU A 265 19.19 -14.55 5.14
N THR A 266 20.05 -14.05 6.04
CA THR A 266 19.97 -12.67 6.54
C THR A 266 20.50 -11.67 5.50
N CYS A 267 19.86 -10.51 5.39
CA CYS A 267 20.33 -9.42 4.54
C CYS A 267 21.50 -8.67 5.18
N ASN A 268 22.62 -8.56 4.46
CA ASN A 268 23.84 -7.90 4.95
C ASN A 268 23.84 -6.37 4.74
N CYS A 269 22.65 -5.73 4.66
CA CYS A 269 22.55 -4.27 4.52
C CYS A 269 22.66 -3.51 5.85
N GLY A 270 22.84 -4.21 6.96
CA GLY A 270 22.82 -3.65 8.31
C GLY A 270 21.47 -3.76 9.03
N CYS A 271 20.43 -4.27 8.34
CA CYS A 271 19.18 -4.67 8.98
C CYS A 271 19.30 -6.09 9.56
N THR A 272 18.40 -6.45 10.48
CA THR A 272 18.34 -7.80 11.07
C THR A 272 17.37 -8.73 10.32
N PHE A 273 16.87 -8.29 9.16
CA PHE A 273 15.86 -8.99 8.39
C PHE A 273 16.44 -10.09 7.51
N THR A 274 15.65 -11.12 7.24
CA THR A 274 15.95 -12.06 6.16
C THR A 274 15.90 -11.35 4.80
N LEU A 275 16.42 -11.99 3.74
CA LEU A 275 16.30 -11.42 2.40
C LEU A 275 14.85 -11.20 1.99
N ALA A 276 13.95 -12.13 2.31
CA ALA A 276 12.51 -12.00 2.04
C ALA A 276 11.91 -10.81 2.79
N GLN A 277 12.13 -10.72 4.09
CA GLN A 277 11.65 -9.61 4.93
C GLN A 277 12.20 -8.27 4.45
N CYS A 278 13.49 -8.21 4.11
CA CYS A 278 14.11 -7.00 3.60
C CYS A 278 13.50 -6.57 2.24
N ARG A 279 13.14 -7.51 1.35
CA ARG A 279 12.46 -7.19 0.08
C ARG A 279 11.05 -6.63 0.30
N ILE A 280 10.34 -7.08 1.32
CA ILE A 280 9.00 -6.58 1.67
C ILE A 280 9.11 -5.21 2.33
N TYR A 281 9.99 -5.06 3.31
CA TYR A 281 10.14 -3.84 4.12
C TYR A 281 10.82 -2.69 3.34
N ASP A 282 11.95 -2.96 2.69
CA ASP A 282 12.71 -2.00 1.90
C ASP A 282 12.86 -2.47 0.45
N ARG A 283 11.91 -2.08 -0.38
CA ARG A 283 11.90 -2.39 -1.82
C ARG A 283 13.10 -1.82 -2.58
N ASN A 284 13.79 -0.82 -2.01
CA ASN A 284 14.92 -0.15 -2.64
C ASN A 284 16.28 -0.69 -2.19
N CYS A 285 16.33 -1.57 -1.19
CA CYS A 285 17.59 -2.18 -0.72
C CYS A 285 18.34 -2.88 -1.84
N GLN A 286 19.49 -2.31 -2.22
CA GLN A 286 20.34 -2.86 -3.31
C GLN A 286 21.01 -4.17 -2.88
N VAL A 287 21.33 -4.32 -1.60
CA VAL A 287 21.95 -5.54 -1.05
C VAL A 287 21.03 -6.73 -1.19
N SER A 288 19.77 -6.61 -0.75
CA SER A 288 18.78 -7.69 -0.89
C SER A 288 18.45 -7.99 -2.36
N LYS A 289 18.37 -6.95 -3.23
CA LYS A 289 18.21 -7.14 -4.68
C LYS A 289 19.32 -7.99 -5.28
N ALA A 290 20.59 -7.63 -5.01
CA ALA A 290 21.73 -8.34 -5.53
C ALA A 290 21.80 -9.79 -5.00
N ALA A 291 21.54 -9.99 -3.71
CA ALA A 291 21.56 -11.30 -3.09
C ALA A 291 20.48 -12.23 -3.66
N THR A 292 19.22 -11.76 -3.77
CA THR A 292 18.12 -12.55 -4.35
C THR A 292 18.38 -12.88 -5.82
N SER A 293 18.91 -11.94 -6.62
CA SER A 293 19.29 -12.19 -8.02
C SER A 293 20.36 -13.24 -8.14
N LYS A 294 21.37 -13.25 -7.25
CA LYS A 294 22.44 -14.25 -7.23
C LYS A 294 21.91 -15.65 -6.92
N ILE A 295 20.99 -15.77 -5.97
CA ILE A 295 20.35 -17.06 -5.63
C ILE A 295 19.53 -17.58 -6.81
N ILE A 296 18.76 -16.72 -7.47
CA ILE A 296 17.98 -17.08 -8.66
C ILE A 296 18.92 -17.57 -9.78
N ALA A 297 19.99 -16.85 -10.07
CA ALA A 297 20.98 -17.25 -11.09
C ALA A 297 21.60 -18.62 -10.78
N ALA A 298 21.91 -18.90 -9.52
CA ALA A 298 22.44 -20.20 -9.11
C ALA A 298 21.45 -21.35 -9.28
N LEU A 299 20.14 -21.08 -9.17
CA LEU A 299 19.08 -22.07 -9.37
C LEU A 299 18.75 -22.29 -10.85
N THR A 300 18.90 -21.25 -11.70
CA THR A 300 18.68 -21.36 -13.16
C THR A 300 19.87 -22.01 -13.88
N HIS A 301 21.08 -21.83 -13.34
CA HIS A 301 22.31 -22.40 -13.89
C HIS A 301 23.04 -23.21 -12.82
N PRO A 302 22.52 -24.40 -12.44
CA PRO A 302 23.23 -25.24 -11.49
C PRO A 302 24.61 -25.58 -12.08
N THR A 303 25.66 -25.01 -11.50
CA THR A 303 27.03 -25.41 -11.82
C THR A 303 27.10 -26.92 -11.53
N GLN A 304 27.35 -27.72 -12.52
CA GLN A 304 27.60 -29.15 -12.34
C GLN A 304 28.78 -29.28 -11.36
N SER A 305 28.47 -29.41 -10.08
CA SER A 305 29.47 -29.88 -9.12
C SER A 305 29.75 -31.31 -9.50
N ASN A 306 30.92 -31.57 -10.04
CA ASN A 306 31.50 -32.89 -10.25
C ASN A 306 31.58 -33.59 -8.87
N SER A 307 30.50 -34.16 -8.39
CA SER A 307 30.54 -35.22 -7.41
C SER A 307 30.79 -36.51 -8.18
N ALA A 308 32.08 -36.82 -8.40
CA ALA A 308 32.48 -38.16 -8.79
C ALA A 308 31.87 -39.17 -7.78
N PRO A 309 31.25 -40.25 -8.25
CA PRO A 309 30.71 -41.26 -7.34
C PRO A 309 31.86 -41.85 -6.53
N ALA A 310 31.77 -41.78 -5.21
CA ALA A 310 32.67 -42.42 -4.30
C ALA A 310 32.73 -43.94 -4.66
N LYS A 311 33.92 -44.46 -5.03
CA LYS A 311 34.12 -45.90 -5.22
C LYS A 311 33.69 -46.62 -3.97
N PRO A 312 32.92 -47.71 -4.09
CA PRO A 312 32.57 -48.55 -2.93
C PRO A 312 33.86 -49.13 -2.34
N SER A 313 34.12 -48.79 -1.09
CA SER A 313 35.21 -49.43 -0.30
C SER A 313 34.96 -50.93 -0.22
N ARG A 314 35.93 -51.73 -0.67
CA ARG A 314 35.94 -53.18 -0.52
C ARG A 314 35.81 -53.52 0.97
N VAL A 315 34.74 -54.19 1.31
CA VAL A 315 34.58 -54.85 2.61
C VAL A 315 35.65 -55.95 2.70
N ALA A 316 36.55 -55.81 3.66
CA ALA A 316 37.55 -56.84 3.98
C ALA A 316 36.85 -58.07 4.60
N SER A 317 37.11 -59.25 4.07
CA SER A 317 36.63 -60.53 4.58
C SER A 317 37.23 -60.82 5.94
N PRO A 318 36.49 -61.44 6.89
CA PRO A 318 37.02 -61.80 8.20
C PRO A 318 38.04 -62.94 8.13
N PRO A 319 39.05 -63.00 9.05
CA PRO A 319 40.05 -64.05 9.10
C PRO A 319 39.43 -65.37 9.51
N LYS A 320 39.86 -66.45 8.82
CA LYS A 320 39.52 -67.80 9.16
C LYS A 320 40.27 -68.24 10.44
N GLU A 321 39.57 -68.58 11.49
CA GLU A 321 40.12 -69.27 12.65
C GLU A 321 40.61 -70.71 12.25
N LYS A 322 41.78 -71.01 12.78
CA LYS A 322 42.29 -72.41 12.89
C LYS A 322 42.07 -72.92 14.30
#